data_50c05a53abef64736f8d33cdbf3778d8
#
_entry.id   50c05a53abef64736f8d33cdbf3778d8
#
_cell.length_a   1.000
_cell.length_b   1.000
_cell.length_c   1.000
_cell.angle_alpha   90.00
_cell.angle_beta   90.00
_cell.angle_gamma   90.00
#
_symmetry.space_group_name_H-M   'P 1'
#
loop_
_entity.id
_entity.type
_entity.pdbx_description
1 polymer ?
#
loop_
_entity_poly.entity_id
_entity_poly.type
_entity_poly.pdbx_seq_one_letter_code
_entity_poly.pdbx_strand_id
1 'polypeptide(L)'
;VPRIGHLKLRELKSQDVETVFDAAKAVSVSILEQTKKVTNRMFTFAIENEYVLKENPISKGLSKRVTAFITSSRKTTEQDAIGLGLEQINYILMDVKGQLHEILFHSQILHGLRISEALALRWEDVDLERDELKVVRQVDGVSKGKLEGTKWAGQTGPTITSPKTERSRRRIPLQQGTKALLELTPVKERHGYIYSTANGTPVSYSNYLRRVFDPLKHRVGLAAHIHTHDLRKFFGSYLLAQEGVDIMTVSKWMGHATPAITMEVYAKVIPETERQQRFLIGQALLR
;
A
#
# COMPACT_ATOMS: atom_id res chain seq x y z
N VAL A 1 21.01 14.07 6.67
CA VAL A 1 21.51 15.43 6.42
C VAL A 1 22.42 15.94 7.55
N PRO A 2 22.12 15.75 8.85
CA PRO A 2 22.99 16.31 9.91
C PRO A 2 24.44 15.77 9.90
N ARG A 3 24.69 14.58 9.32
CA ARG A 3 26.01 13.91 9.34
C ARG A 3 26.97 14.38 8.25
N ILE A 4 26.47 14.70 7.06
CA ILE A 4 27.30 15.10 5.91
C ILE A 4 26.89 16.45 5.31
N GLY A 5 25.82 17.09 5.81
CA GLY A 5 25.30 18.34 5.25
C GLY A 5 26.23 19.55 5.40
N HIS A 6 27.24 19.47 6.23
CA HIS A 6 28.28 20.51 6.40
C HIS A 6 29.46 20.33 5.41
N LEU A 7 29.56 19.18 4.77
CA LEU A 7 30.62 18.90 3.80
C LEU A 7 30.25 19.46 2.42
N LYS A 8 31.23 20.02 1.74
CA LYS A 8 31.06 20.41 0.34
C LYS A 8 30.95 19.17 -0.54
N LEU A 9 30.06 19.22 -1.53
CA LEU A 9 29.80 18.08 -2.42
C LEU A 9 31.07 17.49 -3.03
N ARG A 10 32.03 18.36 -3.41
CA ARG A 10 33.32 17.95 -3.99
C ARG A 10 34.29 17.23 -3.02
N GLU A 11 34.04 17.33 -1.72
CA GLU A 11 34.86 16.78 -0.65
C GLU A 11 34.34 15.43 -0.13
N LEU A 12 33.09 15.05 -0.54
CA LEU A 12 32.46 13.83 -0.09
C LEU A 12 33.20 12.58 -0.62
N LYS A 13 33.52 11.70 0.33
CA LYS A 13 34.15 10.41 0.09
C LYS A 13 33.15 9.28 0.37
N SER A 14 33.47 8.08 -0.11
CA SER A 14 32.65 6.86 0.14
C SER A 14 32.47 6.59 1.63
N GLN A 15 33.44 6.90 2.45
CA GLN A 15 33.41 6.73 3.89
C GLN A 15 32.38 7.63 4.59
N ASP A 16 32.20 8.86 4.09
CA ASP A 16 31.20 9.78 4.62
C ASP A 16 29.78 9.27 4.32
N VAL A 17 29.56 8.72 3.12
CA VAL A 17 28.31 8.11 2.72
C VAL A 17 28.02 6.85 3.53
N GLU A 18 29.04 6.05 3.86
CA GLU A 18 28.91 4.87 4.70
C GLU A 18 28.37 5.22 6.09
N THR A 19 28.81 6.32 6.70
CA THR A 19 28.27 6.78 8.00
C THR A 19 26.78 7.11 7.94
N VAL A 20 26.29 7.60 6.79
CA VAL A 20 24.85 7.85 6.58
C VAL A 20 24.08 6.53 6.47
N PHE A 21 24.64 5.55 5.78
CA PHE A 21 24.03 4.23 5.66
C PHE A 21 24.00 3.46 6.98
N ASP A 22 25.07 3.56 7.78
CA ASP A 22 25.10 2.94 9.12
C ASP A 22 24.05 3.56 10.05
N ALA A 23 23.89 4.88 10.00
CA ALA A 23 22.82 5.54 10.74
C ALA A 23 21.41 5.11 10.29
N ALA A 24 21.19 4.95 8.97
CA ALA A 24 19.93 4.48 8.43
C ALA A 24 19.69 3.00 8.79
N LYS A 25 20.74 2.17 8.77
CA LYS A 25 20.70 0.76 9.17
C LYS A 25 20.28 0.59 10.63
N ALA A 26 20.74 1.47 11.52
CA ALA A 26 20.37 1.46 12.94
C ALA A 26 18.88 1.76 13.17
N VAL A 27 18.19 2.42 12.22
CA VAL A 27 16.76 2.70 12.32
C VAL A 27 15.92 1.54 11.79
N SER A 28 16.11 1.17 10.50
CA SER A 28 15.45 0.01 9.90
C SER A 28 16.02 -0.31 8.51
N VAL A 29 15.82 -1.56 8.07
CA VAL A 29 16.17 -2.02 6.71
C VAL A 29 15.48 -1.19 5.62
N SER A 30 14.21 -0.83 5.82
CA SER A 30 13.44 0.01 4.88
C SER A 30 14.02 1.42 4.76
N ILE A 31 14.41 2.05 5.88
CA ILE A 31 15.06 3.37 5.89
C ILE A 31 16.42 3.29 5.20
N LEU A 32 17.22 2.24 5.45
CA LEU A 32 18.49 2.03 4.77
C LEU A 32 18.31 1.96 3.24
N GLU A 33 17.34 1.18 2.77
CA GLU A 33 17.06 1.05 1.34
C GLU A 33 16.64 2.37 0.70
N GLN A 34 15.71 3.09 1.34
CA GLN A 34 15.29 4.41 0.86
C GLN A 34 16.45 5.39 0.85
N THR A 35 17.25 5.42 1.91
CA THR A 35 18.44 6.28 2.00
C THR A 35 19.40 5.97 0.87
N LYS A 36 19.68 4.68 0.60
CA LYS A 36 20.53 4.27 -0.52
C LYS A 36 19.98 4.77 -1.87
N LYS A 37 18.68 4.59 -2.13
CA LYS A 37 18.03 5.02 -3.37
C LYS A 37 18.12 6.53 -3.56
N VAL A 38 17.77 7.31 -2.53
CA VAL A 38 17.77 8.77 -2.58
C VAL A 38 19.19 9.30 -2.74
N THR A 39 20.15 8.81 -1.97
CA THR A 39 21.54 9.22 -2.01
C THR A 39 22.18 8.92 -3.37
N ASN A 40 21.94 7.71 -3.92
CA ASN A 40 22.43 7.35 -5.25
C ASN A 40 21.85 8.29 -6.32
N ARG A 41 20.53 8.56 -6.29
CA ARG A 41 19.88 9.46 -7.25
C ARG A 41 20.42 10.90 -7.14
N MET A 42 20.67 11.37 -5.93
CA MET A 42 21.23 12.70 -5.67
C MET A 42 22.65 12.82 -6.30
N PHE A 43 23.51 11.83 -6.10
CA PHE A 43 24.86 11.87 -6.67
C PHE A 43 24.86 11.69 -8.20
N THR A 44 23.99 10.83 -8.73
CA THR A 44 23.81 10.69 -10.18
C THR A 44 23.37 12.01 -10.80
N PHE A 45 22.37 12.68 -10.21
CA PHE A 45 21.92 14.00 -10.64
C PHE A 45 23.03 15.04 -10.58
N ALA A 46 23.85 15.04 -9.52
CA ALA A 46 24.96 15.98 -9.38
C ALA A 46 26.04 15.78 -10.46
N ILE A 47 26.30 14.53 -10.85
CA ILE A 47 27.24 14.20 -11.94
C ILE A 47 26.68 14.62 -13.29
N GLU A 48 25.42 14.27 -13.59
CA GLU A 48 24.74 14.60 -14.84
C GLU A 48 24.63 16.12 -15.09
N ASN A 49 24.58 16.91 -14.03
CA ASN A 49 24.51 18.38 -14.09
C ASN A 49 25.85 19.07 -13.81
N GLU A 50 26.96 18.34 -13.86
CA GLU A 50 28.33 18.86 -13.70
C GLU A 50 28.60 19.63 -12.39
N TYR A 51 27.89 19.26 -11.29
CA TYR A 51 28.10 19.84 -9.95
C TYR A 51 29.36 19.28 -9.25
N VAL A 52 30.51 19.34 -9.95
CA VAL A 52 31.85 19.11 -9.37
C VAL A 52 32.17 17.68 -8.92
N LEU A 53 31.28 16.71 -9.09
CA LEU A 53 31.58 15.31 -8.85
C LEU A 53 32.04 14.63 -10.14
N LYS A 54 33.25 14.03 -10.13
CA LYS A 54 33.73 13.20 -11.23
C LYS A 54 33.15 11.78 -11.17
N GLU A 55 32.95 11.28 -9.97
CA GLU A 55 32.43 9.93 -9.72
C GLU A 55 31.43 9.91 -8.58
N ASN A 56 30.54 8.91 -8.59
CA ASN A 56 29.58 8.70 -7.52
C ASN A 56 30.29 8.23 -6.24
N PRO A 57 30.21 8.94 -5.11
CA PRO A 57 30.82 8.55 -3.85
C PRO A 57 30.35 7.18 -3.32
N ILE A 58 29.20 6.66 -3.79
CA ILE A 58 28.77 5.32 -3.48
C ILE A 58 29.60 4.33 -4.32
N SER A 59 30.71 3.87 -3.78
CA SER A 59 31.54 2.88 -4.46
C SER A 59 30.79 1.60 -4.76
N LYS A 60 31.18 0.86 -5.81
CA LYS A 60 30.58 -0.43 -6.17
C LYS A 60 30.64 -1.42 -4.99
N GLY A 61 31.73 -1.42 -4.21
CA GLY A 61 31.87 -2.26 -3.02
C GLY A 61 30.88 -1.91 -1.92
N LEU A 62 30.73 -0.62 -1.58
CA LEU A 62 29.76 -0.14 -0.60
C LEU A 62 28.33 -0.48 -1.03
N SER A 63 27.98 -0.20 -2.29
CA SER A 63 26.67 -0.53 -2.85
C SER A 63 26.35 -2.02 -2.74
N LYS A 64 27.32 -2.91 -3.03
CA LYS A 64 27.17 -4.36 -2.96
C LYS A 64 26.95 -4.83 -1.52
N ARG A 65 27.76 -4.34 -0.55
CA ARG A 65 27.61 -4.67 0.89
C ARG A 65 26.23 -4.28 1.42
N VAL A 66 25.81 -3.04 1.14
CA VAL A 66 24.50 -2.55 1.59
C VAL A 66 23.34 -3.35 0.96
N THR A 67 23.44 -3.71 -0.33
CA THR A 67 22.43 -4.54 -0.99
C THR A 67 22.36 -5.93 -0.38
N ALA A 68 23.52 -6.57 -0.16
CA ALA A 68 23.58 -7.90 0.46
C ALA A 68 22.95 -7.92 1.85
N PHE A 69 23.24 -6.89 2.67
CA PHE A 69 22.62 -6.74 3.98
C PHE A 69 21.09 -6.57 3.89
N ILE A 70 20.59 -5.70 3.01
CA ILE A 70 19.14 -5.52 2.80
C ILE A 70 18.48 -6.84 2.40
N THR A 71 19.08 -7.56 1.44
CA THR A 71 18.54 -8.84 0.94
C THR A 71 18.50 -9.92 2.02
N SER A 72 19.58 -10.08 2.80
CA SER A 72 19.63 -11.07 3.88
C SER A 72 18.63 -10.77 4.99
N SER A 73 18.55 -9.50 5.42
CA SER A 73 17.61 -9.08 6.46
C SER A 73 16.14 -9.25 6.05
N ARG A 74 15.81 -9.04 4.75
CA ARG A 74 14.47 -9.29 4.23
C ARG A 74 14.07 -10.75 4.25
N LYS A 75 14.98 -11.65 3.86
CA LYS A 75 14.70 -13.10 3.89
C LYS A 75 14.32 -13.57 5.29
N THR A 76 14.98 -13.06 6.33
CA THR A 76 14.67 -13.40 7.72
C THR A 76 13.28 -12.88 8.14
N THR A 77 12.91 -11.66 7.75
CA THR A 77 11.61 -11.05 8.10
C THR A 77 10.45 -11.65 7.30
N GLU A 78 10.68 -12.12 6.07
CA GLU A 78 9.64 -12.72 5.21
C GLU A 78 9.23 -14.12 5.66
N GLN A 79 10.09 -14.87 6.34
CA GLN A 79 9.77 -16.19 6.88
C GLN A 79 8.77 -16.14 8.04
N ASP A 80 8.69 -15.00 8.75
CA ASP A 80 7.81 -14.83 9.91
C ASP A 80 6.49 -14.10 9.59
N ALA A 81 6.34 -13.55 8.38
CA ALA A 81 5.16 -12.77 8.01
C ALA A 81 4.09 -13.65 7.35
N ILE A 82 3.33 -14.38 8.17
CA ILE A 82 2.08 -14.99 7.73
C ILE A 82 1.09 -13.85 7.42
N GLY A 83 0.60 -13.82 6.17
CA GLY A 83 -0.44 -12.87 5.74
C GLY A 83 -1.78 -13.14 6.44
N LEU A 84 -2.77 -12.28 6.17
CA LEU A 84 -4.14 -12.48 6.67
C LEU A 84 -4.77 -13.74 6.04
N GLY A 85 -5.23 -14.66 6.87
CA GLY A 85 -6.03 -15.81 6.47
C GLY A 85 -7.53 -15.49 6.44
N LEU A 86 -8.32 -16.39 5.84
CA LEU A 86 -9.78 -16.23 5.72
C LEU A 86 -10.47 -16.07 7.09
N GLU A 87 -10.02 -16.81 8.09
CA GLU A 87 -10.56 -16.74 9.45
C GLU A 87 -10.41 -15.33 10.06
N GLN A 88 -9.22 -14.75 9.96
CA GLN A 88 -8.95 -13.39 10.43
C GLN A 88 -9.77 -12.34 9.69
N ILE A 89 -9.95 -12.51 8.38
CA ILE A 89 -10.81 -11.65 7.57
C ILE A 89 -12.27 -11.73 8.04
N ASN A 90 -12.77 -12.92 8.34
CA ASN A 90 -14.11 -13.10 8.88
C ASN A 90 -14.27 -12.40 10.24
N TYR A 91 -13.30 -12.51 11.15
CA TYR A 91 -13.32 -11.77 12.42
C TYR A 91 -13.35 -10.25 12.21
N ILE A 92 -12.55 -9.75 11.26
CA ILE A 92 -12.56 -8.32 10.90
C ILE A 92 -13.95 -7.90 10.41
N LEU A 93 -14.52 -8.62 9.44
CA LEU A 93 -15.83 -8.29 8.85
C LEU A 93 -16.97 -8.38 9.88
N MET A 94 -16.88 -9.34 10.81
CA MET A 94 -17.86 -9.44 11.91
C MET A 94 -17.73 -8.27 12.89
N ASP A 95 -16.51 -7.87 13.27
CA ASP A 95 -16.29 -6.76 14.20
C ASP A 95 -16.76 -5.42 13.64
N VAL A 96 -16.55 -5.17 12.34
CA VAL A 96 -16.93 -3.89 11.73
C VAL A 96 -18.38 -3.81 11.29
N LYS A 97 -19.13 -4.91 11.31
CA LYS A 97 -20.50 -4.99 10.84
C LYS A 97 -21.42 -3.97 11.54
N GLY A 98 -22.15 -3.20 10.74
CA GLY A 98 -23.05 -2.14 11.23
C GLY A 98 -22.34 -0.87 11.71
N GLN A 99 -21.00 -0.81 11.61
CA GLN A 99 -20.26 0.39 11.98
C GLN A 99 -20.08 1.32 10.77
N LEU A 100 -20.03 2.62 11.01
CA LEU A 100 -19.89 3.63 9.95
C LEU A 100 -18.69 3.40 9.01
N HIS A 101 -17.63 2.78 9.52
CA HIS A 101 -16.42 2.51 8.76
C HIS A 101 -16.38 1.11 8.10
N GLU A 102 -17.44 0.31 8.18
CA GLU A 102 -17.54 -1.00 7.53
C GLU A 102 -17.21 -0.93 6.04
N ILE A 103 -17.68 0.11 5.35
CA ILE A 103 -17.42 0.33 3.93
C ILE A 103 -15.92 0.41 3.57
N LEU A 104 -15.07 0.90 4.47
CA LEU A 104 -13.63 0.97 4.23
C LEU A 104 -12.99 -0.42 4.18
N PHE A 105 -13.46 -1.34 5.04
CA PHE A 105 -13.00 -2.73 5.06
C PHE A 105 -13.52 -3.50 3.84
N HIS A 106 -14.80 -3.34 3.49
CA HIS A 106 -15.34 -3.88 2.25
C HIS A 106 -14.55 -3.40 1.02
N SER A 107 -14.22 -2.10 0.97
CA SER A 107 -13.45 -1.52 -0.14
C SER A 107 -12.06 -2.14 -0.27
N GLN A 108 -11.40 -2.49 0.83
CA GLN A 108 -10.07 -3.10 0.79
C GLN A 108 -10.11 -4.61 0.61
N ILE A 109 -11.00 -5.31 1.33
CA ILE A 109 -11.07 -6.77 1.38
C ILE A 109 -11.78 -7.34 0.14
N LEU A 110 -12.88 -6.72 -0.30
CA LEU A 110 -13.74 -7.23 -1.37
C LEU A 110 -13.49 -6.58 -2.73
N HIS A 111 -12.80 -5.44 -2.77
CA HIS A 111 -12.54 -4.69 -4.01
C HIS A 111 -11.05 -4.36 -4.22
N GLY A 112 -10.20 -4.68 -3.25
CA GLY A 112 -8.76 -4.45 -3.34
C GLY A 112 -8.35 -2.97 -3.45
N LEU A 113 -9.14 -2.02 -2.95
CA LEU A 113 -8.77 -0.62 -2.95
C LEU A 113 -7.58 -0.37 -1.99
N ARG A 114 -6.73 0.60 -2.36
CA ARG A 114 -5.82 1.19 -1.37
C ARG A 114 -6.64 1.97 -0.35
N ILE A 115 -6.22 2.01 0.91
CA ILE A 115 -6.94 2.79 1.92
C ILE A 115 -7.10 4.27 1.52
N SER A 116 -6.10 4.86 0.87
CA SER A 116 -6.19 6.23 0.36
C SER A 116 -7.26 6.41 -0.74
N GLU A 117 -7.53 5.39 -1.55
CA GLU A 117 -8.60 5.34 -2.54
C GLU A 117 -9.96 5.17 -1.84
N ALA A 118 -10.06 4.25 -0.87
CA ALA A 118 -11.28 4.01 -0.09
C ALA A 118 -11.74 5.26 0.69
N LEU A 119 -10.81 5.98 1.33
CA LEU A 119 -11.08 7.23 2.05
C LEU A 119 -11.51 8.38 1.13
N ALA A 120 -11.20 8.30 -0.17
CA ALA A 120 -11.58 9.30 -1.17
C ALA A 120 -12.83 8.93 -1.97
N LEU A 121 -13.44 7.77 -1.69
CA LEU A 121 -14.58 7.26 -2.45
C LEU A 121 -15.81 8.14 -2.23
N ARG A 122 -16.50 8.48 -3.32
CA ARG A 122 -17.72 9.28 -3.33
C ARG A 122 -18.89 8.50 -3.87
N TRP A 123 -20.10 8.95 -3.55
CA TRP A 123 -21.33 8.37 -4.09
C TRP A 123 -21.41 8.42 -5.62
N GLU A 124 -20.86 9.46 -6.25
CA GLU A 124 -20.77 9.58 -7.71
C GLU A 124 -19.86 8.54 -8.40
N ASP A 125 -19.04 7.86 -7.61
CA ASP A 125 -18.13 6.79 -8.08
C ASP A 125 -18.80 5.41 -8.09
N VAL A 126 -19.99 5.28 -7.50
CA VAL A 126 -20.73 4.03 -7.37
C VAL A 126 -21.89 4.02 -8.34
N ASP A 127 -21.93 3.00 -9.18
CA ASP A 127 -23.06 2.72 -10.09
C ASP A 127 -23.77 1.46 -9.56
N LEU A 128 -24.86 1.66 -8.79
CA LEU A 128 -25.64 0.58 -8.20
C LEU A 128 -26.49 -0.18 -9.24
N GLU A 129 -26.76 0.42 -10.41
CA GLU A 129 -27.53 -0.24 -11.47
C GLU A 129 -26.65 -1.17 -12.30
N ARG A 130 -25.39 -0.76 -12.54
CA ARG A 130 -24.43 -1.55 -13.32
C ARG A 130 -23.52 -2.43 -12.48
N ASP A 131 -23.68 -2.38 -11.16
CA ASP A 131 -22.77 -3.04 -10.21
C ASP A 131 -21.31 -2.70 -10.46
N GLU A 132 -21.00 -1.40 -10.60
CA GLU A 132 -19.67 -0.90 -10.85
C GLU A 132 -19.19 0.12 -9.80
N LEU A 133 -17.91 0.04 -9.46
CA LEU A 133 -17.19 0.99 -8.63
C LEU A 133 -16.07 1.65 -9.45
N LYS A 134 -16.01 2.99 -9.48
CA LYS A 134 -14.97 3.76 -10.16
C LYS A 134 -13.94 4.24 -9.15
N VAL A 135 -12.67 3.95 -9.39
CA VAL A 135 -11.54 4.44 -8.60
C VAL A 135 -10.84 5.53 -9.40
N VAL A 136 -11.05 6.79 -9.04
CA VAL A 136 -10.58 7.96 -9.81
C VAL A 136 -9.85 8.99 -8.97
N ARG A 137 -9.82 8.83 -7.63
CA ARG A 137 -9.17 9.76 -6.70
C ARG A 137 -8.57 9.03 -5.49
N GLN A 138 -7.72 9.73 -4.77
CA GLN A 138 -7.13 9.26 -3.52
C GLN A 138 -6.93 10.41 -2.54
N VAL A 139 -6.95 10.11 -1.24
CA VAL A 139 -6.50 11.02 -0.19
C VAL A 139 -4.99 11.02 -0.16
N ASP A 140 -4.37 12.19 -0.27
CA ASP A 140 -2.93 12.35 -0.07
C ASP A 140 -2.63 12.70 1.39
N GLY A 141 -1.71 11.95 1.99
CA GLY A 141 -1.35 12.08 3.40
C GLY A 141 -0.33 13.19 3.64
N VAL A 142 -0.59 14.42 3.19
CA VAL A 142 0.29 15.54 3.49
C VAL A 142 0.14 15.93 4.96
N SER A 143 1.18 15.65 5.76
CA SER A 143 1.28 16.12 7.15
C SER A 143 1.30 17.64 7.22
N LYS A 144 0.45 18.21 8.08
CA LYS A 144 0.48 19.63 8.43
C LYS A 144 1.89 20.09 8.86
N GLY A 145 2.28 21.26 8.45
CA GLY A 145 3.22 22.10 9.19
C GLY A 145 4.65 22.19 8.71
N LYS A 146 5.07 21.51 7.63
CA LYS A 146 6.45 21.62 7.11
C LYS A 146 6.55 21.90 5.61
N LEU A 147 5.55 22.56 5.05
CA LEU A 147 5.47 22.78 3.61
C LEU A 147 5.55 24.25 3.22
N GLU A 148 6.19 25.08 4.07
CA GLU A 148 6.56 26.44 3.69
C GLU A 148 7.36 26.41 2.39
N GLY A 149 6.96 27.22 1.43
CA GLY A 149 7.58 27.26 0.10
C GLY A 149 7.07 26.21 -0.91
N THR A 150 6.09 25.38 -0.58
CA THR A 150 5.46 24.44 -1.52
C THR A 150 4.04 24.87 -1.90
N LYS A 151 3.51 24.31 -3.02
CA LYS A 151 2.09 24.51 -3.43
C LYS A 151 1.04 24.08 -2.40
N TRP A 152 1.46 23.46 -1.30
CA TRP A 152 0.62 22.95 -0.22
C TRP A 152 0.67 23.81 1.04
N ALA A 153 1.41 24.92 1.02
CA ALA A 153 1.52 25.84 2.15
C ALA A 153 0.14 26.37 2.54
N GLY A 154 -0.16 26.34 3.84
CA GLY A 154 -1.43 26.83 4.39
C GLY A 154 -2.64 25.88 4.28
N GLN A 155 -2.52 24.70 3.68
CA GLN A 155 -3.63 23.74 3.62
C GLN A 155 -3.80 23.00 4.95
N THR A 156 -5.03 22.99 5.47
CA THR A 156 -5.43 22.27 6.67
C THR A 156 -6.34 21.09 6.29
N GLY A 157 -5.85 19.87 6.45
CA GLY A 157 -6.63 18.66 6.16
C GLY A 157 -6.05 17.79 5.06
N PRO A 158 -6.69 16.63 4.74
CA PRO A 158 -6.25 15.75 3.69
C PRO A 158 -6.52 16.39 2.31
N THR A 159 -5.55 16.28 1.42
CA THR A 159 -5.68 16.74 0.03
C THR A 159 -6.19 15.59 -0.83
N ILE A 160 -7.11 15.91 -1.76
CA ILE A 160 -7.56 14.95 -2.76
C ILE A 160 -6.72 15.12 -4.03
N THR A 161 -6.17 14.03 -4.51
CA THR A 161 -5.37 13.99 -5.74
C THR A 161 -5.88 12.92 -6.68
N SER A 162 -5.55 13.06 -7.98
CA SER A 162 -5.70 11.97 -8.93
C SER A 162 -4.73 10.83 -8.56
N PRO A 163 -5.06 9.58 -8.86
CA PRO A 163 -4.10 8.49 -8.77
C PRO A 163 -2.85 8.78 -9.59
N LYS A 164 -1.69 8.32 -9.11
CA LYS A 164 -0.36 8.64 -9.69
C LYS A 164 -0.16 8.16 -11.13
N THR A 165 -0.92 7.16 -11.58
CA THR A 165 -0.82 6.60 -12.93
C THR A 165 -2.20 6.45 -13.56
N GLU A 166 -2.27 6.48 -14.89
CA GLU A 166 -3.51 6.26 -15.64
C GLU A 166 -4.13 4.89 -15.33
N ARG A 167 -3.32 3.84 -15.17
CA ARG A 167 -3.77 2.48 -14.80
C ARG A 167 -4.37 2.40 -13.39
N SER A 168 -4.12 3.37 -12.54
CA SER A 168 -4.75 3.44 -11.22
C SER A 168 -6.20 3.92 -11.31
N ARG A 169 -6.59 4.59 -12.39
CA ARG A 169 -7.99 4.88 -12.72
C ARG A 169 -8.61 3.63 -13.31
N ARG A 170 -9.60 3.08 -12.65
CA ARG A 170 -10.17 1.79 -13.02
C ARG A 170 -11.63 1.66 -12.61
N ARG A 171 -12.32 0.70 -13.22
CA ARG A 171 -13.63 0.23 -12.81
C ARG A 171 -13.47 -1.18 -12.27
N ILE A 172 -14.18 -1.48 -11.20
CA ILE A 172 -14.14 -2.75 -10.49
C ILE A 172 -15.60 -3.19 -10.32
N PRO A 173 -15.93 -4.48 -10.48
CA PRO A 173 -17.26 -5.00 -10.15
C PRO A 173 -17.61 -4.72 -8.69
N LEU A 174 -18.79 -4.22 -8.45
CA LEU A 174 -19.33 -3.99 -7.10
C LEU A 174 -19.87 -5.32 -6.55
N GLN A 175 -19.27 -5.81 -5.47
CA GLN A 175 -19.71 -7.04 -4.83
C GLN A 175 -21.05 -6.87 -4.12
N GLN A 176 -21.92 -7.91 -4.18
CA GLN A 176 -23.29 -7.85 -3.69
C GLN A 176 -23.37 -7.46 -2.20
N GLY A 177 -22.48 -7.96 -1.35
CA GLY A 177 -22.44 -7.58 0.06
C GLY A 177 -22.14 -6.09 0.28
N THR A 178 -21.28 -5.50 -0.57
CA THR A 178 -21.00 -4.05 -0.52
C THR A 178 -22.15 -3.24 -1.09
N LYS A 179 -22.79 -3.72 -2.17
CA LYS A 179 -24.00 -3.10 -2.72
C LYS A 179 -25.11 -3.01 -1.67
N ALA A 180 -25.42 -4.13 -1.02
CA ALA A 180 -26.42 -4.18 0.04
C ALA A 180 -26.11 -3.21 1.19
N LEU A 181 -24.83 -3.10 1.60
CA LEU A 181 -24.40 -2.13 2.61
C LEU A 181 -24.64 -0.69 2.16
N LEU A 182 -24.30 -0.35 0.91
CA LEU A 182 -24.51 0.99 0.36
C LEU A 182 -25.98 1.34 0.18
N GLU A 183 -26.82 0.36 -0.15
CA GLU A 183 -28.26 0.54 -0.30
C GLU A 183 -28.99 0.87 1.00
N LEU A 184 -28.39 0.57 2.17
CA LEU A 184 -28.91 0.99 3.47
C LEU A 184 -28.93 2.52 3.63
N THR A 185 -28.09 3.25 2.90
CA THR A 185 -28.09 4.72 2.92
C THR A 185 -29.25 5.26 2.09
N PRO A 186 -30.13 6.10 2.66
CA PRO A 186 -31.24 6.71 1.92
C PRO A 186 -30.75 7.50 0.70
N VAL A 187 -31.49 7.43 -0.41
CA VAL A 187 -31.09 8.07 -1.68
C VAL A 187 -30.76 9.56 -1.53
N LYS A 188 -31.53 10.29 -0.74
CA LYS A 188 -31.31 11.72 -0.44
C LYS A 188 -29.98 12.02 0.26
N GLU A 189 -29.37 11.03 0.89
CA GLU A 189 -28.11 11.15 1.62
C GLU A 189 -26.89 10.67 0.79
N ARG A 190 -27.14 10.10 -0.40
CA ARG A 190 -26.09 9.58 -1.29
C ARG A 190 -25.37 10.69 -2.05
N HIS A 191 -24.67 11.57 -1.32
CA HIS A 191 -23.88 12.66 -1.89
C HIS A 191 -22.55 12.84 -1.14
N GLY A 192 -21.55 13.44 -1.78
CA GLY A 192 -20.23 13.65 -1.18
C GLY A 192 -19.43 12.36 -0.97
N TYR A 193 -18.62 12.30 0.09
CA TYR A 193 -17.83 11.12 0.43
C TYR A 193 -18.67 10.07 1.12
N ILE A 194 -18.48 8.79 0.76
CA ILE A 194 -19.18 7.67 1.39
C ILE A 194 -18.77 7.53 2.85
N TYR A 195 -17.49 7.75 3.15
CA TYR A 195 -16.98 7.85 4.50
C TYR A 195 -16.36 9.23 4.74
N SER A 196 -16.93 10.00 5.64
CA SER A 196 -16.55 11.38 5.88
C SER A 196 -16.53 11.74 7.36
N THR A 197 -15.94 12.88 7.66
CA THR A 197 -16.09 13.54 8.97
C THR A 197 -17.52 14.07 9.11
N ALA A 198 -17.91 14.50 10.33
CA ALA A 198 -19.21 15.14 10.56
C ALA A 198 -19.46 16.39 9.67
N ASN A 199 -18.38 17.02 9.21
CA ASN A 199 -18.45 18.20 8.31
C ASN A 199 -18.46 17.81 6.82
N GLY A 200 -18.62 16.54 6.46
CA GLY A 200 -18.61 16.06 5.08
C GLY A 200 -17.24 16.07 4.38
N THR A 201 -16.16 16.29 5.13
CA THR A 201 -14.79 16.28 4.57
C THR A 201 -14.17 14.90 4.62
N PRO A 202 -13.20 14.57 3.74
CA PRO A 202 -12.54 13.26 3.77
C PRO A 202 -11.75 13.07 5.07
N VAL A 203 -11.68 11.83 5.54
CA VAL A 203 -10.91 11.46 6.73
C VAL A 203 -9.43 11.29 6.35
N SER A 204 -8.52 11.83 7.15
CA SER A 204 -7.07 11.63 6.94
C SER A 204 -6.66 10.20 7.28
N TYR A 205 -5.62 9.68 6.58
CA TYR A 205 -5.08 8.36 6.84
C TYR A 205 -4.63 8.16 8.30
N SER A 206 -3.97 9.16 8.89
CA SER A 206 -3.54 9.10 10.30
C SER A 206 -4.72 9.03 11.29
N ASN A 207 -5.82 9.73 11.00
CA ASN A 207 -7.03 9.65 11.82
C ASN A 207 -7.70 8.27 11.68
N TYR A 208 -7.75 7.72 10.46
CA TYR A 208 -8.25 6.37 10.24
C TYR A 208 -7.43 5.33 11.00
N LEU A 209 -6.10 5.36 10.92
CA LEU A 209 -5.25 4.44 11.67
C LEU A 209 -5.56 4.51 13.16
N ARG A 210 -5.42 5.68 13.76
CA ARG A 210 -5.54 5.87 15.21
C ARG A 210 -6.93 5.57 15.76
N ARG A 211 -8.00 5.89 15.01
CA ARG A 211 -9.38 5.81 15.52
C ARG A 211 -10.12 4.55 15.09
N VAL A 212 -9.68 3.89 14.01
CA VAL A 212 -10.39 2.76 13.43
C VAL A 212 -9.49 1.52 13.38
N PHE A 213 -8.38 1.58 12.63
CA PHE A 213 -7.60 0.38 12.34
C PHE A 213 -6.80 -0.15 13.55
N ASP A 214 -6.09 0.71 14.28
CA ASP A 214 -5.31 0.29 15.44
C ASP A 214 -6.21 -0.25 16.57
N PRO A 215 -7.35 0.38 16.94
CA PRO A 215 -8.30 -0.19 17.88
C PRO A 215 -8.88 -1.54 17.41
N LEU A 216 -9.22 -1.67 16.11
CA LEU A 216 -9.69 -2.94 15.57
C LEU A 216 -8.64 -4.04 15.71
N LYS A 217 -7.37 -3.77 15.36
CA LYS A 217 -6.28 -4.75 15.53
C LYS A 217 -6.24 -5.35 16.93
N HIS A 218 -6.40 -4.50 17.95
CA HIS A 218 -6.43 -4.95 19.35
C HIS A 218 -7.66 -5.81 19.65
N ARG A 219 -8.87 -5.40 19.18
CA ARG A 219 -10.10 -6.14 19.45
C ARG A 219 -10.12 -7.53 18.82
N VAL A 220 -9.64 -7.64 17.58
CA VAL A 220 -9.66 -8.92 16.83
C VAL A 220 -8.34 -9.70 16.94
N GLY A 221 -7.39 -9.25 17.77
CA GLY A 221 -6.15 -9.98 18.05
C GLY A 221 -5.20 -10.08 16.84
N LEU A 222 -5.16 -9.10 15.94
CA LEU A 222 -4.23 -9.12 14.82
C LEU A 222 -2.79 -8.85 15.28
N ALA A 223 -1.85 -9.56 14.66
CA ALA A 223 -0.44 -9.37 14.91
C ALA A 223 0.04 -7.94 14.60
N ALA A 224 1.05 -7.46 15.33
CA ALA A 224 1.54 -6.09 15.23
C ALA A 224 2.02 -5.71 13.81
N HIS A 225 2.57 -6.67 13.06
CA HIS A 225 3.07 -6.46 11.70
C HIS A 225 1.96 -6.31 10.64
N ILE A 226 0.69 -6.61 10.97
CA ILE A 226 -0.43 -6.45 10.03
C ILE A 226 -0.75 -4.96 9.85
N HIS A 227 -0.84 -4.55 8.60
CA HIS A 227 -1.13 -3.19 8.17
C HIS A 227 -2.35 -3.14 7.25
N THR A 228 -2.89 -1.96 7.02
CA THR A 228 -4.05 -1.75 6.13
C THR A 228 -3.84 -2.31 4.73
N HIS A 229 -2.59 -2.31 4.23
CA HIS A 229 -2.28 -2.85 2.90
C HIS A 229 -2.42 -4.37 2.81
N ASP A 230 -2.37 -5.08 3.94
CA ASP A 230 -2.50 -6.54 3.97
C ASP A 230 -3.95 -6.98 3.70
N LEU A 231 -4.95 -6.15 4.03
CA LEU A 231 -6.35 -6.36 3.62
C LEU A 231 -6.48 -6.39 2.09
N ARG A 232 -5.83 -5.46 1.41
CA ARG A 232 -5.80 -5.44 -0.05
C ARG A 232 -4.97 -6.59 -0.64
N LYS A 233 -3.88 -6.99 -0.01
CA LYS A 233 -3.11 -8.18 -0.44
C LYS A 233 -3.96 -9.43 -0.35
N PHE A 234 -4.75 -9.57 0.72
CA PHE A 234 -5.70 -10.67 0.85
C PHE A 234 -6.63 -10.76 -0.36
N PHE A 235 -7.25 -9.65 -0.80
CA PHE A 235 -8.12 -9.63 -1.98
C PHE A 235 -7.42 -10.23 -3.21
N GLY A 236 -6.22 -9.77 -3.54
CA GLY A 236 -5.48 -10.27 -4.71
C GLY A 236 -5.12 -11.75 -4.59
N SER A 237 -4.65 -12.17 -3.42
CA SER A 237 -4.28 -13.57 -3.15
C SER A 237 -5.48 -14.49 -3.16
N TYR A 238 -6.61 -14.05 -2.60
CA TYR A 238 -7.84 -14.82 -2.56
C TYR A 238 -8.40 -15.07 -3.95
N LEU A 239 -8.49 -14.03 -4.79
CA LEU A 239 -8.99 -14.17 -6.16
C LEU A 239 -8.13 -15.12 -7.00
N LEU A 240 -6.81 -15.03 -6.88
CA LEU A 240 -5.91 -15.89 -7.64
C LEU A 240 -5.93 -17.35 -7.16
N ALA A 241 -6.02 -17.55 -5.83
CA ALA A 241 -5.87 -18.87 -5.22
C ALA A 241 -7.20 -19.64 -5.11
N GLN A 242 -8.29 -18.96 -4.77
CA GLN A 242 -9.57 -19.59 -4.44
C GLN A 242 -10.59 -19.48 -5.58
N GLU A 243 -10.61 -18.33 -6.26
CA GLU A 243 -11.62 -18.07 -7.30
C GLU A 243 -11.09 -18.36 -8.72
N GLY A 244 -9.81 -18.65 -8.88
CA GLY A 244 -9.20 -18.95 -10.19
C GLY A 244 -9.27 -17.79 -11.19
N VAL A 245 -9.41 -16.56 -10.71
CA VAL A 245 -9.44 -15.37 -11.56
C VAL A 245 -8.05 -15.15 -12.17
N ASP A 246 -7.99 -14.88 -13.48
CA ASP A 246 -6.72 -14.69 -14.16
C ASP A 246 -5.93 -13.47 -13.63
N ILE A 247 -4.62 -13.58 -13.67
CA ILE A 247 -3.70 -12.60 -13.08
C ILE A 247 -3.80 -11.21 -13.73
N MET A 248 -4.15 -11.13 -15.02
CA MET A 248 -4.30 -9.86 -15.72
C MET A 248 -5.52 -9.10 -15.22
N THR A 249 -6.63 -9.83 -15.00
CA THR A 249 -7.87 -9.29 -14.43
C THR A 249 -7.63 -8.81 -12.99
N VAL A 250 -7.00 -9.62 -12.13
CA VAL A 250 -6.67 -9.21 -10.75
C VAL A 250 -5.74 -7.99 -10.75
N SER A 251 -4.71 -7.98 -11.60
CA SER A 251 -3.79 -6.84 -11.74
C SER A 251 -4.52 -5.56 -12.15
N LYS A 252 -5.47 -5.66 -13.08
CA LYS A 252 -6.33 -4.55 -13.54
C LYS A 252 -7.21 -4.04 -12.40
N TRP A 253 -7.91 -4.91 -11.68
CA TRP A 253 -8.77 -4.51 -10.56
C TRP A 253 -7.97 -3.91 -9.40
N MET A 254 -6.80 -4.42 -9.13
CA MET A 254 -5.90 -3.82 -8.14
C MET A 254 -5.25 -2.52 -8.62
N GLY A 255 -5.23 -2.22 -9.93
CA GLY A 255 -4.56 -1.03 -10.48
C GLY A 255 -3.05 -1.08 -10.25
N HIS A 256 -2.43 -2.23 -10.55
CA HIS A 256 -0.99 -2.38 -10.55
C HIS A 256 -0.41 -1.87 -11.89
N ALA A 257 0.76 -1.23 -11.82
CA ALA A 257 1.43 -0.71 -13.02
C ALA A 257 1.82 -1.83 -13.99
N THR A 258 2.18 -3.00 -13.46
CA THR A 258 2.51 -4.20 -14.24
C THR A 258 1.95 -5.44 -13.56
N PRO A 259 1.61 -6.51 -14.30
CA PRO A 259 1.22 -7.80 -13.73
C PRO A 259 2.31 -8.44 -12.86
N ALA A 260 3.58 -8.11 -13.08
CA ALA A 260 4.71 -8.60 -12.29
C ALA A 260 4.55 -8.27 -10.79
N ILE A 261 3.96 -7.11 -10.45
CA ILE A 261 3.66 -6.75 -9.06
C ILE A 261 2.64 -7.72 -8.45
N THR A 262 1.63 -8.11 -9.23
CA THR A 262 0.63 -9.09 -8.80
C THR A 262 1.26 -10.47 -8.63
N MET A 263 2.14 -10.87 -9.56
CA MET A 263 2.89 -12.13 -9.48
C MET A 263 3.78 -12.22 -8.25
N GLU A 264 4.45 -11.13 -7.86
CA GLU A 264 5.29 -11.08 -6.67
C GLU A 264 4.47 -11.34 -5.38
N VAL A 265 3.26 -10.79 -5.31
CA VAL A 265 2.33 -11.05 -4.19
C VAL A 265 1.86 -12.51 -4.22
N TYR A 266 1.54 -13.04 -5.41
CA TYR A 266 1.04 -14.41 -5.58
C TYR A 266 2.11 -15.48 -5.33
N ALA A 267 3.37 -15.24 -5.72
CA ALA A 267 4.47 -16.17 -5.49
C ALA A 267 4.64 -16.55 -4.00
N LYS A 268 4.19 -15.69 -3.08
CA LYS A 268 4.19 -15.95 -1.64
C LYS A 268 3.03 -16.86 -1.17
N VAL A 269 2.00 -17.03 -1.99
CA VAL A 269 0.79 -17.81 -1.68
C VAL A 269 0.80 -19.19 -2.35
N ILE A 270 1.61 -19.37 -3.41
CA ILE A 270 1.74 -20.62 -4.20
C ILE A 270 1.94 -21.89 -3.37
N PRO A 271 2.75 -21.94 -2.29
CA PRO A 271 3.00 -23.20 -1.57
C PRO A 271 1.74 -23.85 -1.02
N GLU A 272 0.75 -23.07 -0.58
CA GLU A 272 -0.54 -23.57 -0.08
C GLU A 272 -1.43 -24.06 -1.24
N THR A 273 -1.47 -23.28 -2.32
CA THR A 273 -2.28 -23.59 -3.50
C THR A 273 -1.75 -24.80 -4.29
N GLU A 274 -0.43 -25.00 -4.35
CA GLU A 274 0.14 -26.20 -4.96
C GLU A 274 -0.26 -27.49 -4.23
N ARG A 275 -0.36 -27.47 -2.90
CA ARG A 275 -0.86 -28.61 -2.12
C ARG A 275 -2.31 -28.94 -2.47
N GLN A 276 -3.16 -27.91 -2.56
CA GLN A 276 -4.57 -28.07 -2.89
C GLN A 276 -4.76 -28.53 -4.34
N GLN A 277 -4.01 -27.98 -5.29
CA GLN A 277 -4.06 -28.38 -6.70
C GLN A 277 -3.56 -29.81 -6.91
N ARG A 278 -2.50 -30.24 -6.25
CA ARG A 278 -2.04 -31.63 -6.26
C ARG A 278 -3.11 -32.59 -5.77
N PHE A 279 -3.86 -32.21 -4.75
CA PHE A 279 -4.95 -33.01 -4.20
C PHE A 279 -6.13 -33.11 -5.19
N LEU A 280 -6.49 -32.00 -5.84
CA LEU A 280 -7.55 -31.94 -6.85
C LEU A 280 -7.20 -32.72 -8.12
N ILE A 281 -5.95 -32.63 -8.58
CA ILE A 281 -5.47 -33.43 -9.73
C ILE A 281 -5.52 -34.92 -9.39
N GLY A 282 -5.09 -35.32 -8.20
CA GLY A 282 -5.19 -36.70 -7.73
C GLY A 282 -6.63 -37.21 -7.72
N GLN A 283 -7.58 -36.41 -7.25
CA GLN A 283 -9.00 -36.77 -7.24
C GLN A 283 -9.62 -36.82 -8.67
N ALA A 284 -9.20 -35.93 -9.56
CA ALA A 284 -9.72 -35.86 -10.93
C ALA A 284 -9.20 -37.03 -11.79
N LEU A 285 -7.99 -37.54 -11.54
CA LEU A 285 -7.39 -38.64 -12.27
C LEU A 285 -7.77 -40.04 -11.74
N LEU A 286 -8.39 -40.11 -10.56
CA LEU A 286 -8.84 -41.35 -9.93
C LEU A 286 -10.34 -41.61 -10.10
N ARG A 287 -11.05 -40.81 -10.90
CA ARG A 287 -12.41 -41.00 -11.36
C ARG A 287 -12.39 -41.54 -12.80
#